data_2ccaeb3855f2ac47d85bb6a1b1271284
#
_entry.id   2ccaeb3855f2ac47d85bb6a1b1271284
#
_cell.length_a   1.000
_cell.length_b   1.000
_cell.length_c   1.000
_cell.angle_alpha   90.00
_cell.angle_beta   90.00
_cell.angle_gamma   90.00
#
_symmetry.space_group_name_H-M   'P 1'
#
loop_
_entity.id
_entity.type
_entity.pdbx_description
1 polymer ?
#
loop_
_entity_poly.entity_id
_entity_poly.type
_entity_poly.pdbx_seq_one_letter_code
_entity_poly.pdbx_strand_id
1 'polypeptide(L)'
;MKLPDHLVKISLIAALLWGLASCDDGPGKDPDDPFAGLPWVEVPSAPTTRAVDMILVVDNSYGNYDGRISLTEQMHGLARSLDRLDAGMPDLHIGVISSDLGSAPYNVAGCLTPDGDRGRFVPALDDDTQALHYLVDVAPRGCPVEQRLEFGAPLTCLSHACTQLHCQPEAFPGTDGHPTEPAGLTLVTDERGCPRCRSFTARPLGEELQARISSLLLGCGFEQHFEALRLALFGRNPENEGFSRPDALVSVLFFMDEDDCSVEDPLLFAHPEGTTLHEHLGPLMNYRCTRFGVVCDEPWPDLSSPPGEHHMTNCRPRPARDPLALLHPISRYTQAFGALRDQSRLQFSTISGGYRSELTVSKSSVGWPYLWRDCGGGGGEGADPMVRLPAFLRALDPGHFHYNSRGSFCDSDYSPPVNSMVIRVGHRLEAAACLQHALPLCPLPQTPEDDTPACESPCRVVEVDGDTRTPVPPCAPDYRDGHPPPLDPDLPQPICHHLATDYGCPQDIEQADPLDRPQSDRLYISRRSPAQPDRRIEYVCLKRSEAK
;
A
#
# COMPACT_ATOMS: atom_id res chain seq x y z
N MET A 1 -51.80 -9.75 -60.21
CA MET A 1 -53.25 -9.59 -60.08
C MET A 1 -53.47 -8.45 -59.08
N LYS A 2 -53.83 -7.28 -59.62
CA LYS A 2 -54.55 -6.10 -59.08
C LYS A 2 -54.20 -5.60 -57.67
N LEU A 3 -53.53 -4.44 -57.65
CA LEU A 3 -53.76 -3.29 -56.75
C LEU A 3 -55.24 -2.83 -56.93
N PRO A 4 -55.78 -2.08 -55.91
CA PRO A 4 -55.89 -0.67 -56.19
C PRO A 4 -55.58 0.27 -54.93
N ASP A 5 -55.12 1.41 -55.35
CA ASP A 5 -55.09 2.73 -54.73
C ASP A 5 -56.24 3.11 -53.80
N HIS A 6 -55.97 3.90 -52.79
CA HIS A 6 -56.77 5.09 -52.43
C HIS A 6 -55.90 6.17 -51.73
N LEU A 7 -55.64 7.22 -52.51
CA LEU A 7 -55.38 8.57 -52.07
C LEU A 7 -56.54 9.09 -51.17
N VAL A 8 -56.25 9.83 -50.11
CA VAL A 8 -57.08 10.96 -49.66
C VAL A 8 -56.31 11.89 -48.72
N LYS A 9 -56.08 13.07 -49.22
CA LYS A 9 -56.29 14.42 -48.70
C LYS A 9 -55.44 14.93 -47.55
N ILE A 10 -54.60 15.84 -47.93
CA ILE A 10 -54.01 16.97 -47.20
C ILE A 10 -55.16 17.83 -46.62
N SER A 11 -55.08 18.14 -45.33
CA SER A 11 -55.74 19.28 -44.72
C SER A 11 -54.70 20.03 -43.86
N LEU A 12 -54.24 21.15 -44.38
CA LEU A 12 -53.60 22.19 -43.60
C LEU A 12 -54.66 22.77 -42.61
N ILE A 13 -54.35 22.65 -41.31
CA ILE A 13 -54.95 23.52 -40.29
C ILE A 13 -53.77 24.23 -39.61
N ALA A 14 -53.60 25.47 -39.97
CA ALA A 14 -52.76 26.42 -39.26
C ALA A 14 -53.44 26.74 -37.93
N ALA A 15 -52.90 26.19 -36.86
CA ALA A 15 -53.23 26.62 -35.49
C ALA A 15 -52.06 27.42 -34.96
N LEU A 16 -52.21 28.73 -34.97
CA LEU A 16 -51.42 29.62 -34.10
C LEU A 16 -51.67 29.20 -32.65
N LEU A 17 -50.73 28.50 -32.07
CA LEU A 17 -50.61 28.36 -30.64
C LEU A 17 -49.37 29.17 -30.19
N TRP A 18 -49.67 30.18 -29.45
CA TRP A 18 -48.71 30.96 -28.70
C TRP A 18 -47.78 30.03 -27.94
N GLY A 19 -46.50 30.20 -28.18
CA GLY A 19 -45.46 29.60 -27.41
C GLY A 19 -45.53 30.11 -25.97
N LEU A 20 -45.95 29.25 -25.08
CA LEU A 20 -45.50 29.33 -23.70
C LEU A 20 -44.06 28.79 -23.73
N ALA A 21 -43.12 29.71 -23.85
CA ALA A 21 -41.75 29.44 -23.45
C ALA A 21 -41.86 29.13 -21.95
N SER A 22 -41.76 27.83 -21.64
CA SER A 22 -41.41 27.40 -20.31
C SER A 22 -40.00 27.91 -20.09
N CYS A 23 -39.89 29.03 -19.40
CA CYS A 23 -38.64 29.39 -18.76
C CYS A 23 -38.42 28.33 -17.69
N ASP A 24 -37.62 27.33 -18.05
CA ASP A 24 -36.95 26.50 -17.07
C ASP A 24 -35.85 27.39 -16.46
N ASP A 25 -36.27 28.24 -15.52
CA ASP A 25 -35.39 28.96 -14.61
C ASP A 25 -34.80 27.90 -13.65
N GLY A 26 -33.90 27.08 -14.17
CA GLY A 26 -32.90 26.47 -13.34
C GLY A 26 -32.18 27.55 -12.53
N PRO A 27 -31.70 27.25 -11.33
CA PRO A 27 -31.15 28.26 -10.40
C PRO A 27 -30.20 29.17 -11.16
N GLY A 28 -30.53 30.50 -11.10
CA GLY A 28 -29.96 31.53 -11.97
C GLY A 28 -28.44 31.36 -12.09
N LYS A 29 -27.97 31.29 -13.34
CA LYS A 29 -26.54 31.29 -13.61
C LYS A 29 -26.00 32.62 -13.11
N ASP A 30 -25.36 32.59 -11.96
CA ASP A 30 -24.58 33.73 -11.49
C ASP A 30 -23.48 33.95 -12.54
N PRO A 31 -23.49 35.10 -13.25
CA PRO A 31 -22.49 35.41 -14.27
C PRO A 31 -21.06 35.46 -13.69
N ASP A 32 -20.94 35.61 -12.38
CA ASP A 32 -19.66 35.63 -11.65
C ASP A 32 -19.29 34.26 -11.05
N ASP A 33 -20.08 33.22 -11.31
CA ASP A 33 -19.76 31.87 -10.82
C ASP A 33 -18.53 31.29 -11.58
N PRO A 34 -17.36 31.16 -10.93
CA PRO A 34 -16.14 30.71 -11.57
C PRO A 34 -16.21 29.26 -12.06
N PHE A 35 -17.20 28.47 -11.62
CA PHE A 35 -17.42 27.10 -12.06
C PHE A 35 -18.41 26.98 -13.22
N ALA A 36 -19.01 28.10 -13.65
CA ALA A 36 -20.02 28.09 -14.70
C ALA A 36 -19.44 27.53 -16.02
N GLY A 37 -20.09 26.51 -16.55
CA GLY A 37 -19.73 25.88 -17.83
C GLY A 37 -18.58 24.87 -17.75
N LEU A 38 -17.98 24.65 -16.59
CA LEU A 38 -17.00 23.58 -16.42
C LEU A 38 -17.70 22.20 -16.36
N PRO A 39 -17.10 21.14 -16.95
CA PRO A 39 -17.68 19.81 -16.91
C PRO A 39 -17.59 19.21 -15.51
N TRP A 40 -18.67 18.57 -15.08
CA TRP A 40 -18.68 17.73 -13.89
C TRP A 40 -18.01 16.39 -14.19
N VAL A 41 -17.17 15.93 -13.28
CA VAL A 41 -16.44 14.67 -13.38
C VAL A 41 -16.89 13.78 -12.24
N GLU A 42 -17.16 12.51 -12.55
CA GLU A 42 -17.55 11.53 -11.53
C GLU A 42 -16.30 11.09 -10.73
N VAL A 43 -16.42 11.09 -9.41
CA VAL A 43 -15.42 10.47 -8.53
C VAL A 43 -15.60 8.96 -8.61
N PRO A 44 -14.57 8.19 -8.95
CA PRO A 44 -14.66 6.75 -8.87
C PRO A 44 -15.20 6.31 -7.51
N SER A 45 -16.17 5.42 -7.50
CA SER A 45 -16.74 4.91 -6.25
C SER A 45 -15.65 4.23 -5.42
N ALA A 46 -15.79 4.30 -4.09
CA ALA A 46 -14.94 3.53 -3.20
C ALA A 46 -14.97 2.05 -3.60
N PRO A 47 -13.87 1.31 -3.38
CA PRO A 47 -13.88 -0.13 -3.59
C PRO A 47 -15.09 -0.76 -2.91
N THR A 48 -15.74 -1.70 -3.59
CA THR A 48 -16.92 -2.41 -3.05
C THR A 48 -16.57 -3.26 -1.84
N THR A 49 -15.29 -3.54 -1.64
CA THR A 49 -14.76 -4.30 -0.51
C THR A 49 -13.78 -3.46 0.30
N ARG A 50 -13.83 -3.59 1.61
CA ARG A 50 -12.86 -3.04 2.55
C ARG A 50 -11.80 -4.07 2.95
N ALA A 51 -11.61 -5.10 2.13
CA ALA A 51 -10.67 -6.17 2.38
C ALA A 51 -9.22 -5.69 2.17
N VAL A 52 -8.36 -6.01 3.13
CA VAL A 52 -6.92 -5.73 3.10
C VAL A 52 -6.15 -7.00 3.44
N ASP A 53 -5.32 -7.44 2.50
CA ASP A 53 -4.37 -8.53 2.69
C ASP A 53 -3.00 -7.91 3.01
N MET A 54 -2.61 -7.93 4.28
CA MET A 54 -1.39 -7.30 4.78
C MET A 54 -0.29 -8.35 4.98
N ILE A 55 0.90 -8.09 4.50
CA ILE A 55 2.04 -8.98 4.64
C ILE A 55 3.22 -8.24 5.26
N LEU A 56 3.73 -8.76 6.36
CA LEU A 56 4.97 -8.32 6.97
C LEU A 56 6.09 -9.26 6.51
N VAL A 57 7.00 -8.78 5.70
CA VAL A 57 8.19 -9.50 5.23
C VAL A 57 9.34 -9.09 6.12
N VAL A 58 9.73 -9.98 7.01
CA VAL A 58 10.67 -9.67 8.09
C VAL A 58 11.98 -10.39 7.85
N ASP A 59 13.04 -9.63 7.78
CA ASP A 59 14.38 -10.18 7.87
C ASP A 59 14.60 -10.78 9.26
N ASN A 60 14.91 -12.08 9.27
CA ASN A 60 15.18 -12.84 10.48
C ASN A 60 16.66 -13.26 10.61
N SER A 61 17.56 -12.63 9.87
CA SER A 61 19.01 -12.84 10.00
C SER A 61 19.52 -12.46 11.40
N TYR A 62 20.71 -12.94 11.72
CA TYR A 62 21.34 -12.65 13.02
C TYR A 62 21.63 -11.17 13.19
N GLY A 63 22.03 -10.48 12.11
CA GLY A 63 22.37 -9.05 12.10
C GLY A 63 21.21 -8.14 12.46
N ASN A 64 19.98 -8.63 12.30
CA ASN A 64 18.74 -7.85 12.46
C ASN A 64 17.97 -8.13 13.78
N TYR A 65 18.63 -8.73 14.79
CA TYR A 65 17.92 -9.12 16.02
C TYR A 65 17.32 -7.93 16.79
N ASP A 66 18.07 -6.86 16.99
CA ASP A 66 17.62 -5.68 17.74
C ASP A 66 16.59 -4.88 16.94
N GLY A 67 16.77 -4.79 15.62
CA GLY A 67 15.79 -4.19 14.73
C GLY A 67 14.43 -4.88 14.80
N ARG A 68 14.39 -6.22 14.86
CA ARG A 68 13.14 -6.98 15.03
C ARG A 68 12.45 -6.68 16.36
N ILE A 69 13.21 -6.51 17.46
CA ILE A 69 12.62 -6.11 18.74
C ILE A 69 11.95 -4.74 18.59
N SER A 70 12.63 -3.77 17.99
CA SER A 70 12.09 -2.44 17.76
C SER A 70 10.85 -2.48 16.85
N LEU A 71 10.83 -3.33 15.83
CA LEU A 71 9.64 -3.55 14.98
C LEU A 71 8.46 -4.10 15.79
N THR A 72 8.69 -5.08 16.67
CA THR A 72 7.60 -5.68 17.48
C THR A 72 6.92 -4.66 18.37
N GLU A 73 7.66 -3.68 18.91
CA GLU A 73 7.11 -2.60 19.70
C GLU A 73 6.11 -1.73 18.94
N GLN A 74 6.22 -1.66 17.60
CA GLN A 74 5.32 -0.87 16.77
C GLN A 74 3.99 -1.57 16.46
N MET A 75 3.84 -2.85 16.74
CA MET A 75 2.64 -3.62 16.36
C MET A 75 1.38 -3.15 17.10
N HIS A 76 1.52 -2.68 18.32
CA HIS A 76 0.42 -2.01 19.02
C HIS A 76 0.01 -0.69 18.34
N GLY A 77 0.99 0.04 17.83
CA GLY A 77 0.76 1.27 17.04
C GLY A 77 0.01 0.97 15.75
N LEU A 78 0.44 -0.05 15.02
CA LEU A 78 -0.22 -0.53 13.81
C LEU A 78 -1.70 -0.86 14.05
N ALA A 79 -1.99 -1.69 15.06
CA ALA A 79 -3.35 -2.08 15.39
C ALA A 79 -4.23 -0.86 15.75
N ARG A 80 -3.71 0.06 16.57
CA ARG A 80 -4.43 1.29 16.93
C ARG A 80 -4.66 2.22 15.75
N SER A 81 -3.73 2.30 14.82
CA SER A 81 -3.88 3.14 13.63
C SER A 81 -4.92 2.57 12.67
N LEU A 82 -4.98 1.25 12.49
CA LEU A 82 -6.03 0.58 11.72
C LEU A 82 -7.42 0.81 12.34
N ASP A 83 -7.51 0.79 13.67
CA ASP A 83 -8.75 1.08 14.40
C ASP A 83 -9.27 2.51 14.20
N ARG A 84 -8.38 3.44 13.92
CA ARG A 84 -8.70 4.87 13.78
C ARG A 84 -9.06 5.30 12.37
N LEU A 85 -9.05 4.38 11.41
CA LEU A 85 -9.51 4.68 10.06
C LEU A 85 -10.97 5.15 10.10
N ASP A 86 -11.30 6.17 9.36
CA ASP A 86 -12.60 6.87 9.41
C ASP A 86 -13.80 5.95 9.22
N ALA A 87 -13.72 5.01 8.32
CA ALA A 87 -14.76 4.01 8.13
C ALA A 87 -14.59 2.77 9.03
N GLY A 88 -13.75 2.87 10.07
CA GLY A 88 -13.48 1.79 11.02
C GLY A 88 -12.48 0.75 10.50
N MET A 89 -12.28 -0.27 11.32
CA MET A 89 -11.37 -1.39 11.04
C MET A 89 -11.71 -2.06 9.71
N PRO A 90 -10.79 -2.20 8.78
CA PRO A 90 -11.03 -2.95 7.53
C PRO A 90 -11.15 -4.45 7.80
N ASP A 91 -11.54 -5.19 6.76
CA ASP A 91 -11.54 -6.65 6.80
C ASP A 91 -10.13 -7.16 6.51
N LEU A 92 -9.44 -7.63 7.55
CA LEU A 92 -8.03 -7.93 7.52
C LEU A 92 -7.72 -9.41 7.37
N HIS A 93 -6.82 -9.74 6.46
CA HIS A 93 -5.95 -10.90 6.53
C HIS A 93 -4.52 -10.39 6.75
N ILE A 94 -3.82 -10.88 7.77
CA ILE A 94 -2.45 -10.44 8.06
C ILE A 94 -1.55 -11.66 8.17
N GLY A 95 -0.52 -11.71 7.30
CA GLY A 95 0.51 -12.73 7.30
C GLY A 95 1.87 -12.15 7.68
N VAL A 96 2.65 -12.92 8.43
CA VAL A 96 4.06 -12.64 8.72
C VAL A 96 4.89 -13.71 8.05
N ILE A 97 5.90 -13.33 7.28
CA ILE A 97 6.87 -14.24 6.67
C ILE A 97 8.29 -13.78 6.97
N SER A 98 9.23 -14.73 6.95
CA SER A 98 10.65 -14.41 6.96
C SER A 98 11.19 -14.22 5.53
N SER A 99 12.39 -13.64 5.43
CA SER A 99 13.17 -13.57 4.20
C SER A 99 13.98 -14.86 3.93
N ASP A 100 13.93 -15.85 4.84
CA ASP A 100 14.74 -17.06 4.77
C ASP A 100 14.18 -18.09 3.76
N LEU A 101 14.89 -18.29 2.68
CA LEU A 101 14.65 -19.38 1.72
C LEU A 101 15.76 -20.42 1.71
N GLY A 102 16.68 -20.36 2.69
CA GLY A 102 17.82 -21.26 2.80
C GLY A 102 18.87 -21.06 1.72
N SER A 103 19.71 -22.07 1.57
CA SER A 103 20.84 -22.04 0.63
C SER A 103 21.02 -23.36 -0.15
N ALA A 104 19.96 -24.18 -0.22
CA ALA A 104 20.03 -25.45 -0.94
C ALA A 104 20.48 -25.26 -2.41
N PRO A 105 21.28 -26.18 -2.97
CA PRO A 105 21.76 -27.45 -2.37
C PRO A 105 23.02 -27.31 -1.51
N TYR A 106 23.47 -26.09 -1.24
CA TYR A 106 24.68 -25.83 -0.48
C TYR A 106 24.39 -25.73 1.01
N ASN A 107 25.38 -26.12 1.83
CA ASN A 107 25.29 -25.96 3.28
C ASN A 107 26.09 -24.74 3.70
N VAL A 108 25.41 -23.64 3.89
CA VAL A 108 25.99 -22.34 4.29
C VAL A 108 25.87 -22.17 5.81
N ALA A 109 26.95 -21.77 6.47
CA ALA A 109 26.93 -21.48 7.89
C ALA A 109 25.93 -20.36 8.19
N GLY A 110 25.05 -20.56 9.18
CA GLY A 110 23.98 -19.62 9.51
C GLY A 110 22.65 -19.88 8.79
N CYS A 111 22.63 -20.62 7.67
CA CYS A 111 21.40 -21.07 7.03
C CYS A 111 21.01 -22.43 7.61
N LEU A 112 20.22 -22.42 8.69
CA LEU A 112 19.95 -23.63 9.49
C LEU A 112 19.04 -24.63 8.75
N THR A 113 18.16 -24.14 7.90
CA THR A 113 17.20 -24.94 7.13
C THR A 113 17.57 -24.87 5.65
N PRO A 114 17.83 -25.98 4.96
CA PRO A 114 18.27 -25.96 3.55
C PRO A 114 17.37 -25.18 2.61
N ASP A 115 16.04 -25.34 2.76
CA ASP A 115 15.02 -24.67 1.95
C ASP A 115 14.40 -23.47 2.67
N GLY A 116 14.87 -23.08 3.85
CA GLY A 116 14.33 -21.99 4.65
C GLY A 116 12.84 -22.16 4.99
N ASP A 117 12.16 -21.03 5.18
CA ASP A 117 10.74 -21.01 5.49
C ASP A 117 9.83 -21.05 4.26
N ARG A 118 10.38 -20.93 3.05
CA ARG A 118 9.69 -21.07 1.76
C ARG A 118 8.49 -20.11 1.58
N GLY A 119 8.51 -18.95 2.23
CA GLY A 119 7.41 -17.99 2.19
C GLY A 119 6.13 -18.46 2.90
N ARG A 120 6.25 -19.42 3.82
CA ARG A 120 5.11 -19.83 4.67
C ARG A 120 4.83 -18.77 5.72
N PHE A 121 3.57 -18.52 5.96
CA PHE A 121 3.18 -17.67 7.07
C PHE A 121 3.51 -18.30 8.42
N VAL A 122 3.92 -17.45 9.35
CA VAL A 122 4.24 -17.85 10.72
C VAL A 122 2.95 -18.28 11.44
N PRO A 123 2.90 -19.50 11.98
CA PRO A 123 1.70 -20.00 12.67
C PRO A 123 1.42 -19.24 13.97
N ALA A 124 0.23 -19.44 14.52
CA ALA A 124 -0.08 -19.03 15.88
C ALA A 124 0.83 -19.76 16.89
N LEU A 125 1.15 -19.09 18.00
CA LEU A 125 1.99 -19.69 19.05
C LEU A 125 1.24 -20.68 19.94
N ASP A 126 -0.08 -20.63 19.93
CA ASP A 126 -0.90 -21.55 20.73
C ASP A 126 -0.97 -22.91 20.01
N ASP A 127 -0.94 -23.99 20.79
CA ASP A 127 -0.77 -25.38 20.36
C ASP A 127 -1.97 -25.94 19.56
N ASP A 128 -2.77 -25.06 18.96
CA ASP A 128 -3.88 -25.43 18.10
C ASP A 128 -3.38 -25.74 16.68
N THR A 129 -3.17 -27.02 16.43
CA THR A 129 -2.72 -27.53 15.12
C THR A 129 -3.70 -27.26 13.97
N GLN A 130 -4.89 -26.71 14.25
CA GLN A 130 -5.88 -26.28 13.27
C GLN A 130 -5.92 -24.76 13.10
N ALA A 131 -5.08 -24.01 13.83
CA ALA A 131 -5.01 -22.56 13.70
C ALA A 131 -4.49 -22.14 12.32
N LEU A 132 -5.09 -21.10 11.76
CA LEU A 132 -4.61 -20.49 10.53
C LEU A 132 -3.20 -19.92 10.74
N HIS A 133 -2.36 -20.07 9.72
CA HIS A 133 -1.01 -19.49 9.73
C HIS A 133 -1.03 -17.96 9.53
N TYR A 134 -2.15 -17.38 9.17
CA TYR A 134 -2.34 -15.94 9.09
C TYR A 134 -3.49 -15.49 10.00
N LEU A 135 -3.50 -14.22 10.34
CA LEU A 135 -4.53 -13.60 11.15
C LEU A 135 -5.71 -13.18 10.29
N VAL A 136 -6.92 -13.43 10.78
CA VAL A 136 -8.16 -12.94 10.18
C VAL A 136 -8.89 -12.09 11.21
N ASP A 137 -9.28 -10.90 10.83
CA ASP A 137 -10.12 -9.98 11.59
C ASP A 137 -11.08 -9.29 10.62
N VAL A 138 -12.29 -9.78 10.51
CA VAL A 138 -13.27 -9.33 9.51
C VAL A 138 -14.61 -9.00 10.18
N ALA A 139 -15.42 -8.20 9.50
CA ALA A 139 -16.77 -7.89 9.95
C ALA A 139 -17.64 -9.14 9.96
N PRO A 140 -18.51 -9.33 10.97
CA PRO A 140 -19.47 -10.42 10.99
C PRO A 140 -20.57 -10.19 9.95
N ARG A 141 -21.23 -11.28 9.57
CA ARG A 141 -22.40 -11.30 8.69
C ARG A 141 -23.70 -11.40 9.47
N GLY A 142 -24.82 -11.18 8.78
CA GLY A 142 -26.16 -11.29 9.34
C GLY A 142 -26.90 -9.97 9.32
N CYS A 143 -26.85 -9.20 10.38
CA CYS A 143 -27.49 -7.89 10.43
C CYS A 143 -26.48 -6.73 10.47
N PRO A 144 -26.87 -5.55 9.98
CA PRO A 144 -26.01 -4.39 10.07
C PRO A 144 -25.73 -4.04 11.54
N VAL A 145 -24.46 -3.71 11.82
CA VAL A 145 -24.04 -3.25 13.14
C VAL A 145 -24.19 -1.75 13.14
N GLU A 146 -24.98 -1.21 14.07
CA GLU A 146 -25.14 0.20 14.23
C GLU A 146 -23.87 0.81 14.84
N GLN A 147 -23.30 1.77 14.13
CA GLN A 147 -22.09 2.45 14.53
C GLN A 147 -22.43 3.79 15.16
N ARG A 148 -21.83 4.07 16.30
CA ARG A 148 -21.95 5.36 16.97
C ARG A 148 -20.78 6.24 16.58
N LEU A 149 -21.13 7.40 16.05
CA LEU A 149 -20.19 8.42 15.62
C LEU A 149 -20.11 9.48 16.73
N GLU A 150 -18.98 9.56 17.40
CA GLU A 150 -18.67 10.66 18.30
C GLU A 150 -17.49 11.46 17.70
N PHE A 151 -17.66 12.77 17.65
CA PHE A 151 -16.63 13.66 17.11
C PHE A 151 -15.31 13.52 17.90
N GLY A 152 -14.20 13.37 17.17
CA GLY A 152 -12.87 13.25 17.76
C GLY A 152 -12.61 11.93 18.53
N ALA A 153 -13.58 11.02 18.55
CA ALA A 153 -13.43 9.70 19.16
C ALA A 153 -13.36 8.60 18.10
N PRO A 154 -12.69 7.49 18.41
CA PRO A 154 -12.75 6.30 17.57
C PRO A 154 -14.20 5.86 17.36
N LEU A 155 -14.50 5.34 16.18
CA LEU A 155 -15.80 4.78 15.87
C LEU A 155 -16.13 3.67 16.89
N THR A 156 -17.30 3.75 17.52
CA THR A 156 -17.80 2.73 18.45
C THR A 156 -19.05 2.07 17.90
N CYS A 157 -19.34 0.85 18.32
CA CYS A 157 -20.54 0.14 17.92
C CYS A 157 -21.52 0.07 19.07
N LEU A 158 -22.79 0.28 18.76
CA LEU A 158 -23.85 0.05 19.74
C LEU A 158 -24.05 -1.47 19.89
N SER A 159 -23.99 -1.94 21.14
CA SER A 159 -24.32 -3.32 21.48
C SER A 159 -25.82 -3.55 21.27
N HIS A 160 -26.22 -3.86 20.05
CA HIS A 160 -27.57 -4.28 19.77
C HIS A 160 -27.66 -5.82 19.86
N ALA A 161 -28.77 -6.29 20.38
CA ALA A 161 -29.10 -7.70 20.46
C ALA A 161 -29.41 -8.28 19.06
N CYS A 162 -28.47 -8.13 18.13
CA CYS A 162 -28.56 -8.82 16.85
C CYS A 162 -28.18 -10.30 17.05
N THR A 163 -29.20 -11.15 17.13
CA THR A 163 -29.04 -12.60 17.30
C THR A 163 -28.63 -13.33 16.02
N GLN A 164 -28.53 -12.60 14.89
CA GLN A 164 -28.22 -13.16 13.57
C GLN A 164 -26.75 -12.95 13.16
N LEU A 165 -25.94 -12.27 13.98
CA LEU A 165 -24.52 -12.12 13.70
C LEU A 165 -23.81 -13.47 13.76
N HIS A 166 -23.04 -13.77 12.73
CA HIS A 166 -22.27 -15.01 12.65
C HIS A 166 -20.98 -14.82 11.82
N CYS A 167 -20.04 -15.74 12.03
CA CYS A 167 -18.75 -15.79 11.33
C CYS A 167 -18.66 -16.92 10.31
N GLN A 168 -19.79 -17.49 9.91
CA GLN A 168 -19.78 -18.57 8.93
C GLN A 168 -19.57 -17.99 7.52
N PRO A 169 -18.68 -18.59 6.73
CA PRO A 169 -18.48 -18.18 5.35
C PRO A 169 -19.76 -18.47 4.55
N GLU A 170 -20.17 -17.49 3.75
CA GLU A 170 -21.22 -17.71 2.76
C GLU A 170 -20.58 -18.10 1.42
N ALA A 171 -21.19 -19.08 0.75
CA ALA A 171 -20.79 -19.39 -0.61
C ALA A 171 -21.22 -18.24 -1.53
N PHE A 172 -20.26 -17.55 -2.13
CA PHE A 172 -20.57 -16.51 -3.11
C PHE A 172 -21.07 -17.13 -4.43
N PRO A 173 -22.17 -16.62 -4.96
CA PRO A 173 -22.58 -16.98 -6.34
C PRO A 173 -21.53 -16.44 -7.32
N GLY A 174 -20.85 -17.35 -8.03
CA GLY A 174 -19.89 -16.99 -9.09
C GLY A 174 -18.41 -17.23 -8.76
N THR A 175 -18.07 -17.60 -7.56
CA THR A 175 -16.75 -18.16 -7.24
C THR A 175 -16.94 -19.66 -7.04
N ASP A 176 -16.58 -20.52 -7.89
CA ASP A 176 -16.66 -21.99 -7.89
C ASP A 176 -16.98 -22.69 -6.53
N GLY A 177 -17.76 -22.03 -5.66
CA GLY A 177 -18.18 -22.50 -4.34
C GLY A 177 -17.14 -22.34 -3.22
N HIS A 178 -16.01 -21.70 -3.48
CA HIS A 178 -14.99 -21.46 -2.44
C HIS A 178 -15.36 -20.25 -1.58
N PRO A 179 -15.43 -20.40 -0.25
CA PRO A 179 -15.66 -19.27 0.66
C PRO A 179 -14.46 -18.31 0.62
N THR A 180 -14.72 -17.00 0.65
CA THR A 180 -13.67 -15.97 0.70
C THR A 180 -13.01 -15.87 2.07
N GLU A 181 -13.59 -16.46 3.09
CA GLU A 181 -13.06 -16.48 4.45
C GLU A 181 -12.97 -17.91 4.97
N PRO A 182 -11.96 -18.20 5.80
CA PRO A 182 -11.78 -19.54 6.36
C PRO A 182 -12.91 -19.91 7.32
N ALA A 183 -13.15 -21.19 7.48
CA ALA A 183 -14.06 -21.71 8.51
C ALA A 183 -13.40 -21.58 9.90
N GLY A 184 -14.24 -21.56 10.95
CA GLY A 184 -13.77 -21.63 12.34
C GLY A 184 -13.45 -20.28 12.99
N LEU A 185 -13.79 -19.16 12.35
CA LEU A 185 -13.66 -17.84 12.99
C LEU A 185 -14.61 -17.71 14.19
N THR A 186 -14.12 -17.05 15.24
CA THR A 186 -14.88 -16.80 16.48
C THR A 186 -15.45 -15.38 16.45
N LEU A 187 -16.74 -15.25 16.76
CA LEU A 187 -17.38 -13.96 16.99
C LEU A 187 -16.93 -13.40 18.33
N VAL A 188 -16.25 -12.26 18.29
CA VAL A 188 -15.78 -11.51 19.45
C VAL A 188 -16.31 -10.09 19.43
N THR A 189 -16.27 -9.41 20.56
CA THR A 189 -16.49 -7.95 20.64
C THR A 189 -15.15 -7.29 20.88
N ASP A 190 -14.78 -6.36 20.04
CA ASP A 190 -13.54 -5.61 20.19
C ASP A 190 -13.65 -4.54 21.31
N GLU A 191 -12.56 -3.82 21.57
CA GLU A 191 -12.49 -2.81 22.63
C GLU A 191 -13.45 -1.62 22.44
N ARG A 192 -13.97 -1.45 21.22
CA ARG A 192 -14.94 -0.40 20.86
C ARG A 192 -16.39 -0.86 20.90
N GLY A 193 -16.62 -2.09 21.38
CA GLY A 193 -17.94 -2.71 21.36
C GLY A 193 -18.37 -3.21 19.97
N CYS A 194 -17.47 -3.24 18.97
CA CYS A 194 -17.77 -3.71 17.63
C CYS A 194 -17.62 -5.24 17.55
N PRO A 195 -18.63 -5.95 17.02
CA PRO A 195 -18.50 -7.37 16.77
C PRO A 195 -17.57 -7.64 15.59
N ARG A 196 -16.64 -8.57 15.76
CA ARG A 196 -15.66 -8.99 14.75
C ARG A 196 -15.58 -10.52 14.71
N CYS A 197 -15.22 -11.04 13.55
CA CYS A 197 -14.91 -12.46 13.36
C CYS A 197 -13.39 -12.62 13.29
N ARG A 198 -12.81 -13.31 14.29
CA ARG A 198 -11.36 -13.46 14.43
C ARG A 198 -10.91 -14.91 14.43
N SER A 199 -9.73 -15.14 13.84
CA SER A 199 -9.00 -16.41 13.97
C SER A 199 -8.17 -16.50 15.25
N PHE A 200 -8.11 -15.43 16.04
CA PHE A 200 -7.35 -15.32 17.28
C PHE A 200 -8.23 -14.67 18.37
N THR A 201 -8.14 -15.18 19.59
CA THR A 201 -8.96 -14.69 20.71
C THR A 201 -8.18 -14.52 22.00
N ALA A 202 -6.97 -15.08 22.07
CA ALA A 202 -6.15 -15.07 23.28
C ALA A 202 -5.52 -13.71 23.58
N ARG A 203 -5.24 -12.91 22.53
CA ARG A 203 -4.55 -11.62 22.64
C ARG A 203 -5.19 -10.59 21.71
N PRO A 204 -5.04 -9.27 22.01
CA PRO A 204 -5.32 -8.21 21.04
C PRO A 204 -4.45 -8.32 19.78
N LEU A 205 -4.90 -7.75 18.65
CA LEU A 205 -4.21 -7.84 17.36
C LEU A 205 -2.74 -7.45 17.45
N GLY A 206 -2.42 -6.34 18.13
CA GLY A 206 -1.03 -5.88 18.25
C GLY A 206 -0.12 -6.86 18.99
N GLU A 207 -0.62 -7.50 20.07
CA GLU A 207 0.13 -8.51 20.82
C GLU A 207 0.28 -9.81 20.03
N GLU A 208 -0.73 -10.18 19.25
CA GLU A 208 -0.65 -11.36 18.40
C GLU A 208 0.39 -11.18 17.28
N LEU A 209 0.45 -10.01 16.64
CA LEU A 209 1.47 -9.69 15.66
C LEU A 209 2.87 -9.66 16.28
N GLN A 210 3.02 -9.03 17.45
CA GLN A 210 4.26 -9.03 18.21
C GLN A 210 4.74 -10.47 18.49
N ALA A 211 3.85 -11.32 18.95
CA ALA A 211 4.16 -12.71 19.25
C ALA A 211 4.65 -13.46 18.00
N ARG A 212 3.98 -13.30 16.85
CA ARG A 212 4.38 -13.94 15.60
C ARG A 212 5.74 -13.47 15.10
N ILE A 213 6.02 -12.17 15.10
CA ILE A 213 7.33 -11.64 14.71
C ILE A 213 8.42 -12.14 15.67
N SER A 214 8.14 -12.16 16.97
CA SER A 214 9.08 -12.65 17.97
C SER A 214 9.37 -14.15 17.88
N SER A 215 8.47 -14.93 17.30
CA SER A 215 8.63 -16.39 17.11
C SER A 215 9.48 -16.75 15.90
N LEU A 216 9.80 -15.80 15.03
CA LEU A 216 10.70 -16.03 13.91
C LEU A 216 12.06 -16.53 14.42
N LEU A 217 12.43 -17.73 14.02
CA LEU A 217 13.75 -18.28 14.31
C LEU A 217 14.82 -17.53 13.54
N LEU A 218 16.07 -17.66 13.97
CA LEU A 218 17.20 -17.11 13.23
C LEU A 218 17.29 -17.77 11.85
N GLY A 219 17.28 -16.94 10.82
CA GLY A 219 17.32 -17.32 9.42
C GLY A 219 18.69 -17.19 8.78
N CYS A 220 18.70 -17.45 7.48
CA CYS A 220 19.87 -17.37 6.63
C CYS A 220 20.27 -15.91 6.40
N GLY A 221 21.55 -15.56 6.48
CA GLY A 221 22.08 -14.23 6.17
C GLY A 221 22.26 -13.98 4.66
N PHE A 222 21.38 -14.55 3.86
CA PHE A 222 21.18 -14.25 2.43
C PHE A 222 19.69 -14.06 2.24
N GLU A 223 19.22 -12.85 2.51
CA GLU A 223 17.83 -12.49 2.66
C GLU A 223 17.14 -12.39 1.29
N GLN A 224 16.14 -13.24 1.04
CA GLN A 224 15.46 -13.37 -0.24
C GLN A 224 14.04 -12.80 -0.18
N HIS A 225 13.91 -11.54 0.16
CA HIS A 225 12.64 -10.87 0.45
C HIS A 225 11.61 -10.97 -0.67
N PHE A 226 12.03 -10.71 -1.92
CA PHE A 226 11.09 -10.69 -3.05
C PHE A 226 10.61 -12.10 -3.42
N GLU A 227 11.50 -13.08 -3.38
CA GLU A 227 11.11 -14.45 -3.68
C GLU A 227 10.28 -15.04 -2.54
N ALA A 228 10.58 -14.72 -1.26
CA ALA A 228 9.77 -15.12 -0.12
C ALA A 228 8.34 -14.57 -0.24
N LEU A 229 8.19 -13.27 -0.55
CA LEU A 229 6.88 -12.66 -0.78
C LEU A 229 6.16 -13.30 -1.98
N ARG A 230 6.89 -13.55 -3.07
CA ARG A 230 6.32 -14.24 -4.23
C ARG A 230 5.84 -15.64 -3.88
N LEU A 231 6.62 -16.41 -3.14
CA LEU A 231 6.24 -17.74 -2.69
C LEU A 231 5.05 -17.72 -1.72
N ALA A 232 4.96 -16.69 -0.87
CA ALA A 232 3.84 -16.53 0.03
C ALA A 232 2.51 -16.38 -0.72
N LEU A 233 2.50 -15.63 -1.82
CA LEU A 233 1.28 -15.31 -2.58
C LEU A 233 1.00 -16.27 -3.75
N PHE A 234 2.03 -16.86 -4.35
CA PHE A 234 1.90 -17.68 -5.55
C PHE A 234 2.46 -19.11 -5.38
N GLY A 235 3.19 -19.33 -4.28
CA GLY A 235 3.78 -20.62 -3.96
C GLY A 235 2.75 -21.57 -3.49
N ARG A 236 2.18 -22.45 -3.88
CA ARG A 236 1.16 -23.42 -3.41
C ARG A 236 1.46 -23.99 -2.02
N ASN A 237 1.77 -23.09 -1.07
CA ASN A 237 1.94 -23.46 0.34
C ASN A 237 0.56 -23.71 0.94
N PRO A 238 0.26 -24.93 1.42
CA PRO A 238 -1.06 -25.23 2.02
C PRO A 238 -1.37 -24.31 3.22
N GLU A 239 -0.34 -23.90 3.94
CA GLU A 239 -0.42 -23.03 5.11
C GLU A 239 -0.90 -21.61 4.76
N ASN A 240 -0.72 -21.20 3.50
CA ASN A 240 -1.08 -19.88 3.00
C ASN A 240 -2.43 -19.88 2.26
N GLU A 241 -3.07 -21.04 2.14
CA GLU A 241 -4.32 -21.17 1.39
C GLU A 241 -5.44 -20.28 1.98
N GLY A 242 -6.14 -19.56 1.10
CA GLY A 242 -7.21 -18.65 1.49
C GLY A 242 -6.77 -17.27 1.98
N PHE A 243 -5.46 -17.01 2.05
CA PHE A 243 -4.96 -15.70 2.48
C PHE A 243 -5.29 -14.60 1.48
N SER A 244 -4.93 -14.79 0.21
CA SER A 244 -5.07 -13.75 -0.82
C SER A 244 -6.47 -13.71 -1.41
N ARG A 245 -7.22 -12.65 -1.11
CA ARG A 245 -8.59 -12.44 -1.59
C ARG A 245 -8.59 -11.63 -2.88
N PRO A 246 -9.37 -12.01 -3.91
CA PRO A 246 -9.30 -11.39 -5.26
C PRO A 246 -9.47 -9.88 -5.28
N ASP A 247 -10.33 -9.35 -4.41
CA ASP A 247 -10.70 -7.93 -4.39
C ASP A 247 -10.00 -7.12 -3.28
N ALA A 248 -9.12 -7.75 -2.49
CA ALA A 248 -8.43 -7.07 -1.41
C ALA A 248 -7.33 -6.12 -1.91
N LEU A 249 -7.11 -5.04 -1.16
CA LEU A 249 -5.88 -4.28 -1.23
C LEU A 249 -4.74 -5.12 -0.65
N VAL A 250 -3.68 -5.33 -1.41
CA VAL A 250 -2.45 -5.97 -0.90
C VAL A 250 -1.52 -4.89 -0.37
N SER A 251 -1.25 -4.95 0.94
CA SER A 251 -0.37 -4.01 1.64
C SER A 251 0.84 -4.77 2.21
N VAL A 252 2.05 -4.41 1.78
CA VAL A 252 3.28 -5.10 2.17
C VAL A 252 4.19 -4.17 2.95
N LEU A 253 4.70 -4.62 4.09
CA LEU A 253 5.80 -3.98 4.80
C LEU A 253 7.05 -4.84 4.67
N PHE A 254 8.10 -4.29 4.05
CA PHE A 254 9.44 -4.87 4.09
C PHE A 254 10.21 -4.32 5.28
N PHE A 255 10.78 -5.22 6.06
CA PHE A 255 11.70 -4.90 7.15
C PHE A 255 13.02 -5.60 6.86
N MET A 256 14.06 -4.83 6.49
CA MET A 256 15.29 -5.35 5.91
C MET A 256 16.48 -4.40 6.13
N ASP A 257 17.63 -4.94 6.53
CA ASP A 257 18.88 -4.18 6.66
C ASP A 257 19.84 -4.37 5.46
N GLU A 258 19.57 -5.36 4.60
CA GLU A 258 20.32 -5.63 3.36
C GLU A 258 19.39 -5.65 2.15
N ASP A 259 19.94 -5.36 0.95
CA ASP A 259 19.16 -5.39 -0.29
C ASP A 259 18.82 -6.83 -0.69
N ASP A 260 17.72 -7.01 -1.42
CA ASP A 260 17.19 -8.32 -1.79
C ASP A 260 18.21 -9.23 -2.47
N CYS A 261 18.36 -10.43 -1.93
CA CYS A 261 19.21 -11.50 -2.41
C CYS A 261 18.44 -12.69 -3.01
N SER A 262 17.31 -12.46 -3.64
CA SER A 262 16.51 -13.54 -4.24
C SER A 262 17.27 -14.27 -5.35
N VAL A 263 17.75 -15.47 -5.04
CA VAL A 263 18.70 -16.24 -5.86
C VAL A 263 17.99 -17.00 -6.97
N GLU A 264 18.49 -16.85 -8.20
CA GLU A 264 18.09 -17.65 -9.37
C GLU A 264 19.01 -18.86 -9.56
N ASP A 265 20.32 -18.62 -9.51
CA ASP A 265 21.32 -19.66 -9.64
C ASP A 265 21.96 -19.95 -8.27
N PRO A 266 21.72 -21.13 -7.68
CA PRO A 266 22.32 -21.52 -6.41
C PRO A 266 23.86 -21.49 -6.39
N LEU A 267 24.51 -21.36 -7.54
CA LEU A 267 25.97 -21.15 -7.62
C LEU A 267 26.42 -19.96 -6.75
N LEU A 268 25.54 -18.99 -6.47
CA LEU A 268 25.82 -17.89 -5.54
C LEU A 268 26.32 -18.41 -4.18
N PHE A 269 25.79 -19.54 -3.72
CA PHE A 269 26.13 -20.17 -2.44
C PHE A 269 27.30 -21.16 -2.52
N ALA A 270 27.83 -21.38 -3.72
CA ALA A 270 28.94 -22.34 -3.88
C ALA A 270 30.13 -21.95 -2.99
N HIS A 271 30.63 -22.93 -2.28
CA HIS A 271 31.79 -22.81 -1.43
C HIS A 271 32.82 -23.85 -1.87
N PRO A 272 33.61 -23.55 -2.90
CA PRO A 272 34.65 -24.46 -3.35
C PRO A 272 35.63 -24.78 -2.21
N GLU A 273 36.11 -26.01 -2.14
CA GLU A 273 37.14 -26.37 -1.18
C GLU A 273 38.37 -25.51 -1.44
N GLY A 274 38.82 -24.76 -0.42
CA GLY A 274 39.97 -23.88 -0.54
C GLY A 274 39.67 -22.47 -0.98
N THR A 275 38.43 -21.98 -0.77
CA THR A 275 38.01 -20.59 -1.06
C THR A 275 39.07 -19.61 -0.63
N THR A 276 39.66 -18.96 -1.60
CA THR A 276 40.50 -17.79 -1.40
C THR A 276 39.73 -16.56 -1.79
N LEU A 277 40.14 -15.39 -1.30
CA LEU A 277 39.60 -14.10 -1.71
C LEU A 277 39.67 -13.85 -3.24
N HIS A 278 40.42 -14.67 -3.94
CA HIS A 278 40.74 -14.56 -5.37
C HIS A 278 39.84 -15.39 -6.28
N GLU A 279 38.90 -16.14 -5.74
CA GLU A 279 37.96 -16.90 -6.56
C GLU A 279 36.95 -15.98 -7.25
N HIS A 280 36.44 -16.47 -8.38
CA HIS A 280 35.51 -15.72 -9.22
C HIS A 280 34.26 -15.18 -8.44
N LEU A 281 33.74 -15.97 -7.52
CA LEU A 281 32.58 -15.54 -6.69
C LEU A 281 32.98 -14.62 -5.53
N GLY A 282 34.26 -14.66 -5.11
CA GLY A 282 34.71 -14.00 -3.89
C GLY A 282 34.29 -14.76 -2.62
N PRO A 283 34.44 -14.15 -1.44
CA PRO A 283 34.11 -14.80 -0.17
C PRO A 283 32.59 -15.06 -0.09
N LEU A 284 32.22 -16.13 0.61
CA LEU A 284 30.82 -16.49 0.84
C LEU A 284 30.22 -15.57 1.91
N MET A 285 29.62 -14.49 1.48
CA MET A 285 28.98 -13.46 2.31
C MET A 285 27.96 -12.68 1.47
N ASN A 286 27.08 -11.91 2.11
CA ASN A 286 26.05 -11.09 1.50
C ASN A 286 26.52 -10.13 0.40
N TYR A 287 27.78 -9.68 0.45
CA TYR A 287 28.41 -8.93 -0.64
C TYR A 287 28.18 -9.56 -2.03
N ARG A 288 28.08 -10.92 -2.12
CA ARG A 288 27.74 -11.59 -3.38
C ARG A 288 26.38 -11.19 -3.92
N CYS A 289 25.40 -10.96 -3.05
CA CYS A 289 24.05 -10.55 -3.45
C CYS A 289 24.09 -9.24 -4.23
N THR A 290 24.79 -8.24 -3.71
CA THR A 290 24.94 -6.97 -4.40
C THR A 290 25.81 -7.12 -5.65
N ARG A 291 26.95 -7.79 -5.57
CA ARG A 291 27.86 -7.96 -6.72
C ARG A 291 27.19 -8.64 -7.91
N PHE A 292 26.41 -9.69 -7.68
CA PHE A 292 25.76 -10.48 -8.73
C PHE A 292 24.32 -10.05 -9.02
N GLY A 293 23.75 -9.20 -8.18
CA GLY A 293 22.41 -8.62 -8.37
C GLY A 293 22.39 -7.21 -8.93
N VAL A 294 23.54 -6.51 -8.91
CA VAL A 294 23.65 -5.10 -9.30
C VAL A 294 24.76 -4.90 -10.34
N VAL A 295 24.54 -3.97 -11.25
CA VAL A 295 25.53 -3.49 -12.22
C VAL A 295 25.63 -1.97 -12.12
N CYS A 296 26.86 -1.45 -12.13
CA CYS A 296 27.18 -0.02 -12.13
C CYS A 296 27.94 0.37 -13.40
N ASP A 297 28.23 1.63 -13.59
CA ASP A 297 29.03 2.07 -14.73
C ASP A 297 30.49 1.65 -14.58
N GLU A 298 31.01 1.64 -13.36
CA GLU A 298 32.34 1.13 -13.07
C GLU A 298 32.29 -0.40 -12.89
N PRO A 299 33.37 -1.11 -13.31
CA PRO A 299 33.49 -2.53 -13.07
C PRO A 299 33.65 -2.81 -11.56
N TRP A 300 33.07 -3.91 -11.10
CA TRP A 300 33.28 -4.38 -9.72
C TRP A 300 34.78 -4.58 -9.45
N PRO A 301 35.26 -4.18 -8.26
CA PRO A 301 36.68 -4.25 -7.94
C PRO A 301 37.21 -5.67 -8.00
N ASP A 302 38.42 -5.82 -8.56
CA ASP A 302 39.15 -7.08 -8.49
C ASP A 302 39.52 -7.37 -7.03
N LEU A 303 39.06 -8.49 -6.51
CA LEU A 303 39.32 -8.89 -5.13
C LEU A 303 40.82 -9.16 -4.85
N SER A 304 41.63 -9.40 -5.89
CA SER A 304 43.10 -9.53 -5.78
C SER A 304 43.82 -8.18 -5.62
N SER A 305 43.16 -7.04 -5.95
CA SER A 305 43.77 -5.72 -5.83
C SER A 305 44.04 -5.34 -4.36
N PRO A 306 45.00 -4.45 -4.08
CA PRO A 306 45.24 -3.96 -2.74
C PRO A 306 43.98 -3.37 -2.06
N PRO A 307 43.97 -3.31 -0.70
CA PRO A 307 42.90 -2.57 0.01
C PRO A 307 42.73 -1.17 -0.53
N GLY A 308 41.48 -0.71 -0.63
CA GLY A 308 41.13 0.58 -1.16
C GLY A 308 39.62 0.74 -1.23
N GLU A 309 39.18 1.96 -1.51
CA GLU A 309 37.78 2.30 -1.74
C GLU A 309 37.51 2.41 -3.22
N HIS A 310 36.40 1.84 -3.65
CA HIS A 310 35.92 1.89 -5.01
C HIS A 310 34.53 2.51 -5.01
N HIS A 311 34.43 3.71 -5.55
CA HIS A 311 33.17 4.40 -5.73
C HIS A 311 32.56 3.96 -7.06
N MET A 312 31.29 3.59 -7.02
CA MET A 312 30.55 3.06 -8.15
C MET A 312 29.29 3.88 -8.35
N THR A 313 28.98 4.25 -9.59
CA THR A 313 27.89 5.15 -9.96
C THR A 313 26.90 4.48 -10.90
N ASN A 314 25.70 5.08 -11.02
CA ASN A 314 24.61 4.58 -11.85
C ASN A 314 24.30 3.09 -11.62
N CYS A 315 24.36 2.69 -10.37
CA CYS A 315 24.08 1.33 -9.95
C CYS A 315 22.58 1.00 -10.12
N ARG A 316 22.31 -0.15 -10.72
CA ARG A 316 20.95 -0.59 -11.05
C ARG A 316 20.88 -2.12 -10.98
N PRO A 317 19.67 -2.71 -10.83
CA PRO A 317 19.51 -4.15 -10.87
C PRO A 317 20.12 -4.74 -12.16
N ARG A 318 20.83 -5.84 -12.01
CA ARG A 318 21.46 -6.53 -13.14
C ARG A 318 20.38 -7.10 -14.08
N PRO A 319 20.51 -6.89 -15.40
CA PRO A 319 19.56 -7.44 -16.36
C PRO A 319 19.60 -8.98 -16.39
N ALA A 320 18.45 -9.62 -16.63
CA ALA A 320 18.33 -11.08 -16.70
C ALA A 320 19.29 -11.78 -17.72
N ARG A 321 19.73 -11.05 -18.75
CA ARG A 321 20.62 -11.61 -19.77
C ARG A 321 22.10 -11.37 -19.49
N ASP A 322 22.42 -10.72 -18.39
CA ASP A 322 23.81 -10.53 -17.97
C ASP A 322 24.39 -11.88 -17.53
N PRO A 323 25.53 -12.31 -18.08
CA PRO A 323 26.12 -13.61 -17.73
C PRO A 323 26.58 -13.71 -16.26
N LEU A 324 26.66 -12.59 -15.57
CA LEU A 324 26.98 -12.54 -14.14
C LEU A 324 25.72 -12.43 -13.25
N ALA A 325 24.51 -12.47 -13.82
CA ALA A 325 23.29 -12.45 -13.03
C ALA A 325 23.10 -13.80 -12.34
N LEU A 326 23.18 -13.82 -11.01
CA LEU A 326 22.86 -14.99 -10.19
C LEU A 326 21.57 -14.80 -9.38
N LEU A 327 21.01 -13.58 -9.39
CA LEU A 327 19.75 -13.26 -8.75
C LEU A 327 18.62 -13.16 -9.78
N HIS A 328 17.43 -13.50 -9.36
CA HIS A 328 16.24 -13.28 -10.17
C HIS A 328 16.11 -11.82 -10.61
N PRO A 329 15.77 -11.55 -11.87
CA PRO A 329 15.56 -10.19 -12.35
C PRO A 329 14.31 -9.56 -11.71
N ILE A 330 14.33 -8.26 -11.49
CA ILE A 330 13.18 -7.52 -10.93
C ILE A 330 11.91 -7.74 -11.75
N SER A 331 12.03 -7.89 -13.07
CA SER A 331 10.88 -8.14 -13.95
C SER A 331 10.09 -9.40 -13.60
N ARG A 332 10.70 -10.42 -12.99
CA ARG A 332 10.02 -11.61 -12.47
C ARG A 332 8.92 -11.22 -11.48
N TYR A 333 9.25 -10.32 -10.58
CA TYR A 333 8.37 -9.88 -9.50
C TYR A 333 7.34 -8.86 -9.99
N THR A 334 7.79 -7.88 -10.77
CA THR A 334 6.88 -6.84 -11.29
C THR A 334 5.80 -7.43 -12.20
N GLN A 335 6.11 -8.46 -12.97
CA GLN A 335 5.13 -9.19 -13.76
C GLN A 335 4.17 -10.02 -12.88
N ALA A 336 4.69 -10.73 -11.88
CA ALA A 336 3.86 -11.55 -11.01
C ALA A 336 2.88 -10.70 -10.19
N PHE A 337 3.36 -9.65 -9.54
CA PHE A 337 2.52 -8.77 -8.72
C PHE A 337 1.58 -7.90 -9.57
N GLY A 338 2.04 -7.41 -10.72
CA GLY A 338 1.20 -6.68 -11.67
C GLY A 338 0.08 -7.53 -12.28
N ALA A 339 0.27 -8.85 -12.35
CA ALA A 339 -0.79 -9.79 -12.74
C ALA A 339 -1.74 -10.14 -11.58
N LEU A 340 -1.27 -10.04 -10.32
CA LEU A 340 -2.10 -10.30 -9.13
C LEU A 340 -3.14 -9.19 -8.92
N ARG A 341 -2.70 -7.95 -9.03
CA ARG A 341 -3.50 -6.75 -8.74
C ARG A 341 -3.08 -5.61 -9.67
N ASP A 342 -4.01 -4.74 -9.98
CA ASP A 342 -3.63 -3.44 -10.53
C ASP A 342 -2.89 -2.59 -9.49
N GLN A 343 -2.18 -1.56 -9.95
CA GLN A 343 -1.36 -0.72 -9.07
C GLN A 343 -2.17 0.03 -7.99
N SER A 344 -3.45 0.26 -8.24
CA SER A 344 -4.32 0.92 -7.25
C SER A 344 -4.59 0.05 -6.03
N ARG A 345 -4.41 -1.26 -6.17
CA ARG A 345 -4.61 -2.27 -5.12
C ARG A 345 -3.32 -2.92 -4.62
N LEU A 346 -2.18 -2.33 -4.94
CA LEU A 346 -0.87 -2.71 -4.42
C LEU A 346 -0.25 -1.53 -3.69
N GLN A 347 0.20 -1.74 -2.48
CA GLN A 347 1.02 -0.76 -1.77
C GLN A 347 2.15 -1.43 -1.01
N PHE A 348 3.25 -0.71 -0.92
CA PHE A 348 4.44 -1.15 -0.21
C PHE A 348 4.88 -0.09 0.80
N SER A 349 5.40 -0.53 1.92
CA SER A 349 6.09 0.29 2.91
C SER A 349 7.39 -0.40 3.27
N THR A 350 8.39 0.35 3.67
CA THR A 350 9.71 -0.20 3.95
C THR A 350 10.31 0.41 5.20
N ILE A 351 11.01 -0.41 5.95
CA ILE A 351 11.99 -0.01 6.95
C ILE A 351 13.28 -0.66 6.49
N SER A 352 14.20 0.13 5.92
CA SER A 352 15.35 -0.40 5.19
C SER A 352 16.52 0.57 5.17
N GLY A 353 17.62 0.18 4.58
CA GLY A 353 18.69 1.11 4.20
C GLY A 353 18.23 2.13 3.16
N GLY A 354 19.03 3.15 2.93
CA GLY A 354 18.72 4.22 1.98
C GLY A 354 18.72 3.74 0.53
N TYR A 355 17.85 4.32 -0.28
CA TYR A 355 17.79 4.04 -1.71
C TYR A 355 18.94 4.76 -2.41
N ARG A 356 19.82 4.01 -3.04
CA ARG A 356 21.04 4.51 -3.66
C ARG A 356 21.19 4.07 -5.10
N SER A 357 21.76 4.95 -5.92
CA SER A 357 22.31 4.63 -7.23
C SER A 357 23.84 4.70 -7.25
N GLU A 358 24.44 4.91 -6.09
CA GLU A 358 25.89 4.96 -5.89
C GLU A 358 26.27 4.02 -4.75
N LEU A 359 27.34 3.27 -4.93
CA LEU A 359 27.86 2.33 -3.95
C LEU A 359 29.33 2.61 -3.70
N THR A 360 29.77 2.37 -2.48
CA THR A 360 31.21 2.33 -2.16
C THR A 360 31.54 0.93 -1.68
N VAL A 361 32.44 0.28 -2.40
CA VAL A 361 33.01 -1.01 -2.01
C VAL A 361 34.38 -0.78 -1.41
N SER A 362 34.60 -1.27 -0.21
CA SER A 362 35.90 -1.23 0.46
C SER A 362 36.40 -2.64 0.74
N LYS A 363 37.68 -2.76 1.05
CA LYS A 363 38.29 -4.00 1.53
C LYS A 363 38.87 -3.80 2.91
N SER A 364 38.63 -4.77 3.77
CA SER A 364 39.26 -4.84 5.07
C SER A 364 40.78 -5.00 4.95
N SER A 365 41.52 -4.84 6.04
CA SER A 365 42.96 -5.05 6.11
C SER A 365 43.39 -6.48 5.73
N VAL A 366 42.48 -7.45 5.83
CA VAL A 366 42.69 -8.84 5.41
C VAL A 366 42.14 -9.13 4.01
N GLY A 367 41.67 -8.08 3.29
CA GLY A 367 41.26 -8.16 1.89
C GLY A 367 39.79 -8.56 1.67
N TRP A 368 38.99 -8.68 2.73
CA TRP A 368 37.58 -9.01 2.60
C TRP A 368 36.79 -7.80 2.07
N PRO A 369 36.00 -7.94 0.98
CA PRO A 369 35.17 -6.88 0.46
C PRO A 369 33.95 -6.66 1.36
N TYR A 370 33.51 -5.41 1.46
CA TYR A 370 32.26 -5.04 2.11
C TYR A 370 31.72 -3.78 1.46
N LEU A 371 30.43 -3.60 1.55
CA LEU A 371 29.75 -2.34 1.19
C LEU A 371 29.86 -1.34 2.33
N TRP A 372 30.02 -0.09 1.99
CA TRP A 372 29.79 0.97 2.97
C TRP A 372 28.31 1.01 3.28
N ARG A 373 28.01 0.89 4.55
CA ARG A 373 26.64 0.97 5.03
C ARG A 373 26.05 2.34 4.77
N ASP A 374 24.78 2.39 4.43
CA ASP A 374 24.04 3.64 4.23
C ASP A 374 23.80 4.38 5.54
N CYS A 375 23.59 3.65 6.62
CA CYS A 375 23.42 4.18 7.95
C CYS A 375 24.02 3.23 8.99
N GLY A 376 24.29 3.75 10.19
CA GLY A 376 24.94 3.02 11.26
C GLY A 376 26.42 3.38 11.40
N GLY A 377 26.96 3.25 12.62
CA GLY A 377 28.37 3.49 12.92
C GLY A 377 29.18 2.20 12.84
N GLY A 378 30.51 2.28 12.73
CA GLY A 378 31.45 1.17 12.50
C GLY A 378 31.51 0.05 13.54
N GLY A 379 30.41 -0.29 14.21
CA GLY A 379 30.32 -1.24 15.31
C GLY A 379 29.37 -2.42 15.15
N GLY A 380 28.61 -2.51 14.05
CA GLY A 380 27.81 -3.72 13.83
C GLY A 380 26.35 -3.52 13.44
N GLU A 381 25.68 -2.48 13.95
CA GLU A 381 24.29 -2.19 13.57
C GLU A 381 24.26 -1.15 12.46
N GLY A 382 23.51 -1.44 11.39
CA GLY A 382 23.37 -0.54 10.26
C GLY A 382 22.83 -1.26 9.06
N ALA A 383 22.39 -0.52 8.04
CA ALA A 383 21.83 -1.08 6.85
C ALA A 383 22.68 -0.80 5.61
N ASP A 384 22.66 -1.74 4.69
CA ASP A 384 23.29 -1.61 3.38
C ASP A 384 22.48 -0.70 2.45
N PRO A 385 23.12 -0.06 1.46
CA PRO A 385 22.43 0.75 0.46
C PRO A 385 21.55 -0.15 -0.43
N MET A 386 20.29 0.28 -0.66
CA MET A 386 19.30 -0.45 -1.45
C MET A 386 19.33 0.02 -2.91
N VAL A 387 19.53 -0.92 -3.85
CA VAL A 387 19.50 -0.69 -5.30
C VAL A 387 18.36 -1.45 -5.96
N ARG A 388 18.14 -2.70 -5.59
CA ARG A 388 17.09 -3.58 -6.14
C ARG A 388 15.72 -3.19 -5.63
N LEU A 389 15.61 -2.92 -4.31
CA LEU A 389 14.35 -2.53 -3.67
C LEU A 389 13.70 -1.29 -4.32
N PRO A 390 14.39 -0.14 -4.49
CA PRO A 390 13.77 1.02 -5.14
C PRO A 390 13.37 0.76 -6.59
N ALA A 391 14.06 -0.10 -7.32
CA ALA A 391 13.67 -0.46 -8.67
C ALA A 391 12.38 -1.29 -8.72
N PHE A 392 12.22 -2.22 -7.78
CA PHE A 392 10.98 -2.98 -7.57
C PHE A 392 9.81 -2.05 -7.24
N LEU A 393 9.99 -1.14 -6.29
CA LEU A 393 8.94 -0.23 -5.83
C LEU A 393 8.50 0.76 -6.91
N ARG A 394 9.45 1.32 -7.70
CA ARG A 394 9.09 2.23 -8.81
C ARG A 394 8.19 1.58 -9.84
N ALA A 395 8.34 0.29 -10.06
CA ALA A 395 7.55 -0.44 -11.04
C ALA A 395 6.15 -0.80 -10.56
N LEU A 396 5.96 -1.01 -9.24
CA LEU A 396 4.71 -1.53 -8.68
C LEU A 396 3.94 -0.50 -7.85
N ASP A 397 4.61 0.35 -7.13
CA ASP A 397 4.02 1.39 -6.27
C ASP A 397 4.84 2.68 -6.34
N PRO A 398 4.76 3.42 -7.46
CA PRO A 398 5.47 4.70 -7.59
C PRO A 398 5.05 5.72 -6.53
N GLY A 399 3.83 5.60 -5.98
CA GLY A 399 3.35 6.42 -4.87
C GLY A 399 4.13 6.23 -3.57
N HIS A 400 4.83 5.08 -3.39
CA HIS A 400 5.67 4.83 -2.22
C HIS A 400 6.69 5.94 -1.95
N PHE A 401 7.28 6.52 -2.99
CA PHE A 401 8.35 7.53 -2.85
C PHE A 401 7.87 8.89 -2.32
N HIS A 402 6.57 9.10 -2.27
CA HIS A 402 5.95 10.39 -1.97
C HIS A 402 5.30 10.44 -0.59
N TYR A 403 5.00 9.30 -0.01
CA TYR A 403 4.53 9.19 1.36
C TYR A 403 5.70 8.81 2.27
N ASN A 404 5.67 9.21 3.54
CA ASN A 404 6.64 8.77 4.55
C ASN A 404 6.53 7.27 4.85
N SER A 405 6.25 6.47 3.82
CA SER A 405 6.15 5.01 3.90
C SER A 405 7.51 4.32 3.88
N ARG A 406 8.57 5.11 3.87
CA ARG A 406 9.96 4.68 4.00
C ARG A 406 10.50 5.10 5.36
N GLY A 407 10.87 4.13 6.20
CA GLY A 407 11.68 4.33 7.38
C GLY A 407 13.13 3.96 7.15
N SER A 408 14.05 4.59 7.86
CA SER A 408 15.43 4.13 7.93
C SER A 408 15.51 2.98 8.92
N PHE A 409 16.22 1.92 8.55
CA PHE A 409 16.52 0.81 9.47
C PHE A 409 17.29 1.29 10.71
N CYS A 410 18.08 2.37 10.57
CA CYS A 410 18.85 2.94 11.66
C CYS A 410 18.06 3.93 12.55
N ASP A 411 16.79 4.14 12.28
CA ASP A 411 15.95 4.95 13.16
C ASP A 411 15.65 4.18 14.45
N SER A 412 15.56 4.89 15.57
CA SER A 412 15.15 4.33 16.84
C SER A 412 13.63 4.18 17.00
N ASP A 413 12.85 4.76 16.07
CA ASP A 413 11.39 4.75 16.07
C ASP A 413 10.87 4.44 14.67
N TYR A 414 10.19 3.32 14.54
CA TYR A 414 9.56 2.89 13.31
C TYR A 414 8.06 3.25 13.22
N SER A 415 7.54 4.00 14.18
CA SER A 415 6.13 4.41 14.14
C SER A 415 5.75 5.26 12.93
N PRO A 416 6.61 6.21 12.43
CA PRO A 416 6.23 7.01 11.27
C PRO A 416 5.97 6.19 9.99
N PRO A 417 6.84 5.28 9.53
CA PRO A 417 6.57 4.46 8.35
C PRO A 417 5.41 3.49 8.54
N VAL A 418 5.23 2.93 9.74
CA VAL A 418 4.10 2.05 10.07
C VAL A 418 2.77 2.81 10.02
N ASN A 419 2.72 4.00 10.62
CA ASN A 419 1.52 4.85 10.56
C ASN A 419 1.22 5.30 9.13
N SER A 420 2.25 5.68 8.36
CA SER A 420 2.10 6.06 6.96
C SER A 420 1.54 4.92 6.11
N MET A 421 1.94 3.67 6.38
CA MET A 421 1.36 2.49 5.75
C MET A 421 -0.15 2.42 5.97
N VAL A 422 -0.62 2.61 7.21
CA VAL A 422 -2.05 2.56 7.55
C VAL A 422 -2.82 3.72 6.93
N ILE A 423 -2.26 4.94 6.94
CA ILE A 423 -2.86 6.09 6.28
C ILE A 423 -3.10 5.80 4.79
N ARG A 424 -2.11 5.23 4.12
CA ARG A 424 -2.24 4.84 2.71
C ARG A 424 -3.28 3.74 2.49
N VAL A 425 -3.42 2.79 3.44
CA VAL A 425 -4.52 1.83 3.43
C VAL A 425 -5.86 2.55 3.46
N GLY A 426 -6.04 3.50 4.38
CA GLY A 426 -7.24 4.33 4.45
C GLY A 426 -7.56 5.02 3.12
N HIS A 427 -6.58 5.72 2.56
CA HIS A 427 -6.73 6.43 1.28
C HIS A 427 -7.10 5.50 0.11
N ARG A 428 -6.62 4.25 0.11
CA ARG A 428 -6.93 3.25 -0.93
C ARG A 428 -8.32 2.63 -0.76
N LEU A 429 -8.88 2.69 0.45
CA LEU A 429 -10.22 2.18 0.76
C LEU A 429 -11.31 3.25 0.61
N GLU A 430 -10.94 4.51 0.36
CA GLU A 430 -11.86 5.63 0.19
C GLU A 430 -12.16 5.92 -1.28
N ALA A 431 -13.29 6.56 -1.54
CA ALA A 431 -13.57 7.11 -2.85
C ALA A 431 -12.66 8.31 -3.09
N ALA A 432 -11.90 8.29 -4.17
CA ALA A 432 -10.98 9.36 -4.50
C ALA A 432 -10.80 9.52 -6.01
N ALA A 433 -10.54 10.74 -6.45
CA ALA A 433 -10.25 11.06 -7.84
C ALA A 433 -8.95 11.85 -7.97
N CYS A 434 -8.08 11.42 -8.85
CA CYS A 434 -6.94 12.23 -9.28
C CYS A 434 -7.42 13.42 -10.09
N LEU A 435 -6.99 14.62 -9.72
CA LEU A 435 -7.32 15.82 -10.47
C LEU A 435 -6.44 15.89 -11.73
N GLN A 436 -7.08 16.15 -12.85
CA GLN A 436 -6.39 16.19 -14.16
C GLN A 436 -5.51 17.44 -14.33
N HIS A 437 -5.66 18.42 -13.44
CA HIS A 437 -4.98 19.71 -13.54
C HIS A 437 -4.55 20.20 -12.17
N ALA A 438 -3.44 20.93 -12.12
CA ALA A 438 -3.01 21.62 -10.90
C ALA A 438 -4.07 22.65 -10.47
N LEU A 439 -4.36 22.67 -9.18
CA LEU A 439 -5.29 23.64 -8.58
C LEU A 439 -4.63 25.02 -8.41
N PRO A 440 -5.43 26.11 -8.33
CA PRO A 440 -4.92 27.40 -7.93
C PRO A 440 -4.25 27.31 -6.55
N LEU A 441 -3.05 27.90 -6.42
CA LEU A 441 -2.41 28.00 -5.11
C LEU A 441 -3.20 28.97 -4.25
N CYS A 442 -3.75 28.48 -3.15
CA CYS A 442 -4.21 29.33 -2.07
C CYS A 442 -2.99 29.83 -1.29
N PRO A 443 -2.81 31.15 -1.11
CA PRO A 443 -1.78 31.64 -0.22
C PRO A 443 -2.07 31.10 1.20
N LEU A 444 -1.12 30.36 1.75
CA LEU A 444 -1.19 29.96 3.15
C LEU A 444 -1.05 31.21 4.02
N PRO A 445 -1.87 31.38 5.08
CA PRO A 445 -1.68 32.44 6.05
C PRO A 445 -0.27 32.32 6.62
N GLN A 446 0.51 33.39 6.49
CA GLN A 446 1.91 33.40 6.92
C GLN A 446 2.08 33.54 8.45
N THR A 447 1.02 33.99 9.11
CA THR A 447 0.96 34.10 10.58
C THR A 447 -0.47 33.82 11.07
N PRO A 448 -0.66 33.45 12.35
CA PRO A 448 -2.00 33.25 12.92
C PRO A 448 -2.86 34.53 12.97
N GLU A 449 -2.27 35.70 12.74
CA GLU A 449 -2.93 37.00 12.74
C GLU A 449 -3.22 37.52 11.33
N ASP A 450 -2.92 36.74 10.31
CA ASP A 450 -3.10 37.11 8.92
C ASP A 450 -4.61 36.94 8.57
N ASP A 451 -5.31 38.06 8.46
CA ASP A 451 -6.73 38.16 8.04
C ASP A 451 -6.92 37.85 6.55
N THR A 452 -6.03 37.11 5.93
CA THR A 452 -6.22 36.64 4.54
C THR A 452 -7.51 35.83 4.49
N PRO A 453 -8.50 36.20 3.66
CA PRO A 453 -9.76 35.48 3.59
C PRO A 453 -9.45 34.01 3.25
N ALA A 454 -10.04 33.10 4.02
CA ALA A 454 -9.92 31.67 3.76
C ALA A 454 -10.29 31.44 2.29
N CYS A 455 -9.35 30.87 1.52
CA CYS A 455 -9.67 30.50 0.14
C CYS A 455 -10.88 29.58 0.16
N GLU A 456 -11.90 29.91 -0.61
CA GLU A 456 -12.95 28.96 -0.92
C GLU A 456 -12.31 27.73 -1.58
N SER A 457 -12.84 26.54 -1.28
CA SER A 457 -12.37 25.31 -1.90
C SER A 457 -12.29 25.49 -3.42
N PRO A 458 -11.13 25.19 -4.06
CA PRO A 458 -11.00 25.28 -5.50
C PRO A 458 -11.86 24.24 -6.23
N CYS A 459 -12.56 23.37 -5.49
CA CYS A 459 -13.46 22.36 -6.02
C CYS A 459 -14.85 22.47 -5.40
N ARG A 460 -15.88 22.24 -6.22
CA ARG A 460 -17.22 21.93 -5.77
C ARG A 460 -17.48 20.45 -5.92
N VAL A 461 -18.05 19.85 -4.90
CA VAL A 461 -18.37 18.43 -4.85
C VAL A 461 -19.84 18.26 -4.53
N VAL A 462 -20.51 17.34 -5.21
CA VAL A 462 -21.92 17.03 -4.98
C VAL A 462 -22.14 15.52 -4.91
N GLU A 463 -23.05 15.11 -4.06
CA GLU A 463 -23.64 13.77 -4.10
C GLU A 463 -24.88 13.80 -4.99
N VAL A 464 -24.97 12.88 -5.93
CA VAL A 464 -26.05 12.79 -6.91
C VAL A 464 -26.90 11.56 -6.62
N ASP A 465 -28.19 11.79 -6.39
CA ASP A 465 -29.21 10.77 -6.17
C ASP A 465 -30.34 11.01 -7.19
N GLY A 466 -30.37 10.21 -8.26
CA GLY A 466 -31.22 10.46 -9.40
C GLY A 466 -30.93 11.84 -10.01
N ASP A 467 -31.93 12.73 -9.99
CA ASP A 467 -31.82 14.12 -10.48
C ASP A 467 -31.44 15.12 -9.37
N THR A 468 -31.33 14.66 -8.13
CA THR A 468 -31.01 15.52 -6.97
C THR A 468 -29.53 15.65 -6.79
N ARG A 469 -29.01 16.88 -6.67
CA ARG A 469 -27.61 17.18 -6.38
C ARG A 469 -27.49 17.84 -5.01
N THR A 470 -26.84 17.17 -4.08
CA THR A 470 -26.63 17.68 -2.73
C THR A 470 -25.16 18.07 -2.55
N PRO A 471 -24.83 19.30 -2.17
CA PRO A 471 -23.48 19.72 -1.93
C PRO A 471 -22.79 18.87 -0.86
N VAL A 472 -21.57 18.43 -1.13
CA VAL A 472 -20.68 17.78 -0.17
C VAL A 472 -19.73 18.85 0.36
N PRO A 473 -19.79 19.22 1.65
CA PRO A 473 -18.97 20.30 2.19
C PRO A 473 -17.50 19.89 2.29
N PRO A 474 -16.56 20.85 2.36
CA PRO A 474 -15.19 20.55 2.75
C PRO A 474 -15.13 20.01 4.18
N CYS A 475 -14.18 19.12 4.44
CA CYS A 475 -13.90 18.63 5.78
C CYS A 475 -13.33 19.74 6.67
N ALA A 476 -13.45 19.60 8.00
CA ALA A 476 -12.92 20.60 8.95
C ALA A 476 -11.37 20.76 8.83
N PRO A 477 -10.82 21.97 9.02
CA PRO A 477 -9.44 22.31 8.67
C PRO A 477 -8.34 21.76 9.60
N ASP A 478 -8.68 20.99 10.64
CA ASP A 478 -7.72 20.50 11.65
C ASP A 478 -6.85 19.32 11.17
N TYR A 479 -6.46 19.38 9.91
CA TYR A 479 -5.61 18.38 9.29
C TYR A 479 -4.12 18.73 9.48
N ARG A 480 -3.44 18.10 10.44
CA ARG A 480 -2.00 18.31 10.65
C ARG A 480 -1.11 17.09 10.46
N ASP A 481 -1.64 15.86 10.49
CA ASP A 481 -0.80 14.66 10.63
C ASP A 481 -1.04 13.56 9.58
N GLY A 482 -1.48 13.92 8.36
CA GLY A 482 -1.68 12.91 7.30
C GLY A 482 -2.92 12.01 7.50
N HIS A 483 -3.72 12.27 8.52
CA HIS A 483 -5.03 11.64 8.69
C HIS A 483 -6.12 12.47 8.00
N PRO A 484 -7.15 11.85 7.40
CA PRO A 484 -8.29 12.61 6.93
C PRO A 484 -8.84 13.45 8.09
N PRO A 485 -9.20 14.73 7.83
CA PRO A 485 -9.69 15.58 8.89
C PRO A 485 -10.97 14.98 9.49
N PRO A 486 -11.15 15.08 10.80
CA PRO A 486 -12.37 14.61 11.42
C PRO A 486 -13.57 15.33 10.78
N LEU A 487 -14.65 14.60 10.56
CA LEU A 487 -15.90 15.21 10.11
C LEU A 487 -16.36 16.26 11.12
N ASP A 488 -16.69 17.45 10.64
CA ASP A 488 -17.27 18.49 11.48
C ASP A 488 -18.61 17.98 12.07
N PRO A 489 -18.80 18.02 13.40
CA PRO A 489 -20.03 17.58 14.03
C PRO A 489 -21.26 18.39 13.62
N ASP A 490 -21.04 19.65 13.22
CA ASP A 490 -22.12 20.57 12.81
C ASP A 490 -22.52 20.38 11.34
N LEU A 491 -21.84 19.49 10.59
CA LEU A 491 -22.21 19.18 9.22
C LEU A 491 -23.56 18.43 9.17
N PRO A 492 -24.49 18.88 8.33
CA PRO A 492 -25.81 18.26 8.20
C PRO A 492 -25.74 16.85 7.61
N GLN A 493 -24.58 16.44 7.09
CA GLN A 493 -24.37 15.13 6.46
C GLN A 493 -23.06 14.50 6.95
N PRO A 494 -23.03 13.16 7.13
CA PRO A 494 -21.83 12.44 7.54
C PRO A 494 -20.87 12.19 6.35
N ILE A 495 -20.69 13.18 5.51
CA ILE A 495 -19.84 13.15 4.33
C ILE A 495 -19.17 14.50 4.12
N CYS A 496 -17.88 14.50 3.84
CA CYS A 496 -17.14 15.69 3.47
C CYS A 496 -16.07 15.36 2.40
N HIS A 497 -15.51 16.39 1.78
CA HIS A 497 -14.39 16.22 0.87
C HIS A 497 -13.16 16.99 1.33
N HIS A 498 -11.98 16.49 0.98
CA HIS A 498 -10.72 17.21 1.17
C HIS A 498 -9.79 17.01 -0.01
N LEU A 499 -8.86 17.92 -0.15
CA LEU A 499 -7.83 17.86 -1.17
C LEU A 499 -6.50 17.55 -0.47
N ALA A 500 -5.79 16.57 -0.97
CA ALA A 500 -4.44 16.29 -0.52
C ALA A 500 -3.53 16.08 -1.74
N THR A 501 -2.29 16.49 -1.61
CA THR A 501 -1.29 16.21 -2.61
C THR A 501 -1.03 14.71 -2.65
N ASP A 502 -1.36 14.07 -3.78
CA ASP A 502 -1.14 12.65 -3.99
C ASP A 502 -0.20 12.41 -5.18
N TYR A 503 0.96 11.90 -4.89
CA TYR A 503 1.96 11.58 -5.90
C TYR A 503 1.69 10.24 -6.62
N GLY A 504 0.69 9.49 -6.19
CA GLY A 504 0.19 8.29 -6.88
C GLY A 504 -0.76 8.58 -8.04
N CYS A 505 -1.14 9.85 -8.23
CA CYS A 505 -1.93 10.24 -9.39
C CYS A 505 -1.09 10.22 -10.66
N PRO A 506 -1.54 9.55 -11.74
CA PRO A 506 -0.84 9.58 -13.02
C PRO A 506 -0.81 11.03 -13.55
N GLN A 507 0.38 11.50 -13.87
CA GLN A 507 0.58 12.75 -14.57
C GLN A 507 0.92 12.45 -16.03
N ASP A 508 0.61 13.37 -16.93
CA ASP A 508 1.15 13.36 -18.29
C ASP A 508 2.67 13.51 -18.21
N ILE A 509 3.37 12.36 -18.22
CA ILE A 509 4.80 12.22 -17.88
C ILE A 509 5.73 12.71 -19.00
N GLU A 510 5.23 13.28 -20.10
CA GLU A 510 6.10 13.58 -21.25
C GLU A 510 7.09 14.74 -21.05
N GLN A 511 7.03 15.53 -19.98
CA GLN A 511 7.89 16.73 -19.86
C GLN A 511 8.47 17.07 -18.47
N ALA A 512 8.41 16.23 -17.47
CA ALA A 512 8.90 16.60 -16.14
C ALA A 512 10.29 16.02 -15.83
N ASP A 513 11.20 16.91 -15.40
CA ASP A 513 12.44 16.54 -14.72
C ASP A 513 12.11 15.60 -13.53
N PRO A 514 12.83 14.48 -13.37
CA PRO A 514 12.59 13.54 -12.27
C PRO A 514 12.68 14.15 -10.87
N LEU A 515 13.32 15.31 -10.73
CA LEU A 515 13.47 16.07 -9.47
C LEU A 515 12.42 17.16 -9.29
N ASP A 516 11.75 17.60 -10.36
CA ASP A 516 10.78 18.70 -10.37
C ASP A 516 9.38 18.18 -10.76
N ARG A 517 8.91 17.11 -10.13
CA ARG A 517 7.57 16.59 -10.43
C ARG A 517 6.52 17.57 -9.93
N PRO A 518 5.68 18.12 -10.81
CA PRO A 518 4.55 18.90 -10.36
C PRO A 518 3.66 18.02 -9.48
N GLN A 519 3.33 18.52 -8.30
CA GLN A 519 2.41 17.87 -7.37
C GLN A 519 1.02 17.87 -8.00
N SER A 520 0.40 16.70 -8.08
CA SER A 520 -1.02 16.60 -8.44
C SER A 520 -1.86 16.48 -7.17
N ASP A 521 -2.94 17.22 -7.14
CA ASP A 521 -3.88 17.12 -6.05
C ASP A 521 -4.85 15.96 -6.31
N ARG A 522 -5.24 15.30 -5.25
CA ARG A 522 -6.27 14.27 -5.25
C ARG A 522 -7.42 14.72 -4.38
N LEU A 523 -8.61 14.53 -4.91
CA LEU A 523 -9.84 14.75 -4.16
C LEU A 523 -10.22 13.47 -3.43
N TYR A 524 -10.35 13.54 -2.12
CA TYR A 524 -10.81 12.46 -1.26
C TYR A 524 -12.22 12.75 -0.75
N ILE A 525 -13.00 11.70 -0.63
CA ILE A 525 -14.34 11.74 -0.08
C ILE A 525 -14.37 10.91 1.20
N SER A 526 -14.42 11.59 2.33
CA SER A 526 -14.53 10.94 3.64
C SER A 526 -15.99 10.71 3.99
N ARG A 527 -16.36 9.48 4.32
CA ARG A 527 -17.70 9.07 4.73
C ARG A 527 -17.65 8.28 6.02
N ARG A 528 -18.60 8.50 6.90
CA ARG A 528 -18.82 7.68 8.10
C ARG A 528 -19.88 6.60 7.93
N SER A 529 -20.56 6.60 6.80
CA SER A 529 -21.52 5.54 6.44
C SER A 529 -21.15 4.97 5.07
N PRO A 530 -21.39 3.69 4.80
CA PRO A 530 -21.20 3.12 3.48
C PRO A 530 -21.92 3.94 2.41
N ALA A 531 -21.28 4.07 1.23
CA ALA A 531 -21.94 4.67 0.09
C ALA A 531 -23.19 3.88 -0.28
N GLN A 532 -24.30 4.57 -0.53
CA GLN A 532 -25.50 3.90 -1.05
C GLN A 532 -25.26 3.54 -2.53
N PRO A 533 -25.66 2.34 -2.98
CA PRO A 533 -25.34 1.84 -4.31
C PRO A 533 -25.81 2.74 -5.47
N ASP A 534 -26.88 3.50 -5.25
CA ASP A 534 -27.50 4.33 -6.26
C ASP A 534 -27.01 5.79 -6.27
N ARG A 535 -26.04 6.11 -5.41
CA ARG A 535 -25.51 7.47 -5.28
C ARG A 535 -24.09 7.55 -5.85
N ARG A 536 -23.85 8.57 -6.65
CA ARG A 536 -22.52 8.89 -7.18
C ARG A 536 -22.05 10.26 -6.67
N ILE A 537 -20.75 10.46 -6.64
CA ILE A 537 -20.14 11.75 -6.35
C ILE A 537 -19.65 12.37 -7.64
N GLU A 538 -19.96 13.62 -7.85
CA GLU A 538 -19.45 14.41 -8.95
C GLU A 538 -18.70 15.64 -8.42
N TYR A 539 -17.66 16.06 -9.11
CA TYR A 539 -16.90 17.24 -8.76
C TYR A 539 -16.58 18.11 -9.98
N VAL A 540 -16.31 19.36 -9.72
CA VAL A 540 -15.75 20.31 -10.68
C VAL A 540 -14.71 21.16 -9.96
N CYS A 541 -13.53 21.32 -10.55
CA CYS A 541 -12.44 22.11 -9.97
C CYS A 541 -11.98 23.20 -10.94
N LEU A 542 -11.54 24.31 -10.36
CA LEU A 542 -10.92 25.39 -11.09
C LEU A 542 -9.53 24.95 -11.58
N LYS A 543 -9.15 25.39 -12.77
CA LYS A 543 -7.79 25.19 -13.28
C LYS A 543 -6.89 26.31 -12.79
N ARG A 544 -5.66 25.99 -12.47
CA ARG A 544 -4.62 27.00 -12.29
C ARG A 544 -4.48 27.77 -13.60
N SER A 545 -4.79 29.08 -13.59
CA SER A 545 -4.48 29.92 -14.73
C SER A 545 -2.96 29.96 -14.87
N GLU A 546 -2.45 29.60 -16.03
CA GLU A 546 -1.05 29.87 -16.36
C GLU A 546 -0.86 31.38 -16.22
N ALA A 547 -0.18 31.78 -15.15
CA ALA A 547 0.24 33.17 -14.99
C ALA A 547 1.15 33.50 -16.16
N LYS A 548 0.67 34.37 -17.09
CA LYS A 548 1.48 34.94 -18.12
C LYS A 548 2.49 35.92 -17.52
#